data_c407b71f933cd6b624928cbeffe0cac3
#
_entry.id   c407b71f933cd6b624928cbeffe0cac3
#
_cell.length_a   1.000
_cell.length_b   1.000
_cell.length_c   1.000
_cell.angle_alpha   90.00
_cell.angle_beta   90.00
_cell.angle_gamma   90.00
#
_symmetry.space_group_name_H-M   'P 1'
#
loop_
_entity.id
_entity.type
_entity.pdbx_description
1 polymer ?
#
loop_
_entity_poly.entity_id
_entity_poly.type
_entity_poly.pdbx_seq_one_letter_code
_entity_poly.pdbx_strand_id
1 'polypeptide(L)'
;FFTEKNIYELNLNYHSFDWLNIAKKIGGAENVARAKNHIFNWYTKKYYKILLTMETILVCKRFINIIYNYDFFALTASESDKEKIHRIILEHFILVNFEIKNKKYSDIRIEELKALILGSLIYQKNIENNLYLLTKLLTTQIDRNGFHKSYNSLQQAEFLNNLHEIKNIILFFKESAPKELIFQITNMSSVLMNFLHKDGSLALFNGSNNFYIKEINQLIRQETDIKPKEFYEINNGISSYTDKNKKIFMDVVLPTNYLINNNLHASTLSFELSCLNEKIVTNCGSVEKRIGQKPEYLRYSAAHSTVILNNTNISELVVKKSYKRAPKNIYFNSKISQ
;
A
#
# COMPACT_ATOMS: atom_id res chain seq x y z
N PHE A 1 11.07 -17.61 -19.91
CA PHE A 1 9.95 -16.99 -19.34
C PHE A 1 9.67 -15.57 -19.86
N PHE A 2 10.67 -14.69 -20.06
CA PHE A 2 10.46 -13.38 -20.69
C PHE A 2 11.11 -13.40 -22.07
N THR A 3 10.32 -13.38 -23.13
CA THR A 3 10.85 -13.18 -24.49
C THR A 3 11.19 -11.70 -24.67
N GLU A 4 12.24 -11.37 -25.40
CA GLU A 4 12.70 -9.96 -25.59
C GLU A 4 11.60 -9.02 -26.11
N LYS A 5 10.61 -9.54 -26.83
CA LYS A 5 9.48 -8.75 -27.36
C LYS A 5 8.47 -8.28 -26.30
N ASN A 6 8.34 -9.01 -25.16
CA ASN A 6 7.43 -8.66 -24.07
C ASN A 6 8.07 -7.71 -23.03
N ILE A 7 9.37 -7.45 -23.14
CA ILE A 7 10.11 -6.60 -22.19
C ILE A 7 9.80 -5.12 -22.41
N TYR A 8 9.43 -4.72 -23.60
CA TYR A 8 9.13 -3.32 -23.95
C TYR A 8 7.72 -2.88 -23.59
N GLU A 9 6.80 -3.80 -23.38
CA GLU A 9 5.44 -3.51 -22.94
C GLU A 9 5.35 -3.60 -21.43
N LEU A 10 5.69 -2.47 -20.73
CA LEU A 10 5.16 -2.08 -19.42
C LEU A 10 5.00 -3.19 -18.35
N ASN A 11 5.84 -4.19 -18.29
CA ASN A 11 5.82 -5.12 -17.17
C ASN A 11 6.47 -4.46 -15.96
N LEU A 12 5.66 -3.73 -15.18
CA LEU A 12 6.09 -3.04 -13.96
C LEU A 12 6.86 -3.97 -13.01
N ASN A 13 6.47 -5.24 -12.95
CA ASN A 13 7.11 -6.25 -12.10
C ASN A 13 8.53 -6.59 -12.57
N TYR A 14 8.80 -6.52 -13.87
CA TYR A 14 10.16 -6.71 -14.38
C TYR A 14 11.08 -5.55 -13.99
N HIS A 15 10.58 -4.31 -14.07
CA HIS A 15 11.37 -3.12 -13.78
C HIS A 15 11.48 -2.79 -12.29
N SER A 16 10.57 -3.29 -11.45
CA SER A 16 10.65 -3.20 -9.99
C SER A 16 11.56 -4.25 -9.37
N PHE A 17 11.91 -5.29 -10.11
CA PHE A 17 12.63 -6.48 -9.64
C PHE A 17 11.87 -7.33 -8.61
N ASP A 18 10.53 -7.24 -8.59
CA ASP A 18 9.70 -8.09 -7.72
C ASP A 18 9.90 -9.60 -7.99
N TRP A 19 10.32 -9.95 -9.20
CA TRP A 19 10.68 -11.31 -9.57
C TRP A 19 11.85 -11.88 -8.75
N LEU A 20 12.71 -11.06 -8.13
CA LEU A 20 13.79 -11.53 -7.25
C LEU A 20 13.24 -12.29 -6.03
N ASN A 21 12.11 -11.85 -5.50
CA ASN A 21 11.45 -12.52 -4.37
C ASN A 21 10.98 -13.93 -4.74
N ILE A 22 10.52 -14.10 -5.98
CA ILE A 22 10.10 -15.40 -6.51
C ILE A 22 11.35 -16.27 -6.77
N ALA A 23 12.37 -15.72 -7.40
CA ALA A 23 13.62 -16.43 -7.68
C ALA A 23 14.29 -16.93 -6.39
N LYS A 24 14.32 -16.11 -5.33
CA LYS A 24 14.84 -16.49 -4.02
C LYS A 24 14.03 -17.63 -3.38
N LYS A 25 12.69 -17.59 -3.47
CA LYS A 25 11.82 -18.67 -2.96
C LYS A 25 12.04 -20.00 -3.68
N ILE A 26 12.30 -19.97 -4.98
CA ILE A 26 12.61 -21.18 -5.76
C ILE A 26 14.01 -21.70 -5.41
N GLY A 27 14.98 -20.80 -5.20
CA GLY A 27 16.36 -21.15 -4.85
C GLY A 27 17.13 -21.83 -6.00
N GLY A 28 18.28 -22.42 -5.64
CA GLY A 28 19.14 -23.19 -6.57
C GLY A 28 20.19 -22.35 -7.31
N ALA A 29 21.36 -22.95 -7.58
CA ALA A 29 22.51 -22.26 -8.18
C ALA A 29 22.22 -21.66 -9.57
N GLU A 30 21.39 -22.32 -10.37
CA GLU A 30 20.98 -21.80 -11.68
C GLU A 30 20.15 -20.51 -11.56
N ASN A 31 19.20 -20.47 -10.61
CA ASN A 31 18.39 -19.26 -10.38
C ASN A 31 19.22 -18.11 -9.81
N VAL A 32 20.22 -18.39 -8.98
CA VAL A 32 21.22 -17.40 -8.52
C VAL A 32 21.96 -16.79 -9.71
N ALA A 33 22.51 -17.62 -10.59
CA ALA A 33 23.23 -17.15 -11.78
C ALA A 33 22.31 -16.36 -12.73
N ARG A 34 21.10 -16.84 -12.97
CA ARG A 34 20.09 -16.14 -13.79
C ARG A 34 19.71 -14.79 -13.20
N ALA A 35 19.45 -14.71 -11.89
CA ALA A 35 19.12 -13.46 -11.22
C ALA A 35 20.22 -12.41 -11.39
N LYS A 36 21.48 -12.79 -11.11
CA LYS A 36 22.63 -11.91 -11.30
C LYS A 36 22.76 -11.43 -12.74
N ASN A 37 22.68 -12.35 -13.71
CA ASN A 37 22.75 -12.00 -15.12
C ASN A 37 21.62 -11.08 -15.57
N HIS A 38 20.39 -11.27 -15.06
CA HIS A 38 19.26 -10.38 -15.37
C HIS A 38 19.48 -8.97 -14.81
N ILE A 39 20.02 -8.83 -13.59
CA ILE A 39 20.35 -7.53 -13.00
C ILE A 39 21.40 -6.82 -13.85
N PHE A 40 22.50 -7.51 -14.22
CA PHE A 40 23.58 -6.93 -15.02
C PHE A 40 23.12 -6.55 -16.43
N ASN A 41 22.37 -7.43 -17.10
CA ASN A 41 21.83 -7.15 -18.42
C ASN A 41 20.86 -5.95 -18.40
N TRP A 42 20.02 -5.87 -17.36
CA TRP A 42 19.11 -4.74 -17.18
C TRP A 42 19.91 -3.43 -17.05
N TYR A 43 20.97 -3.45 -16.28
CA TYR A 43 21.82 -2.29 -16.03
C TYR A 43 22.64 -1.87 -17.27
N THR A 44 23.23 -2.84 -18.00
CA THR A 44 24.07 -2.56 -19.17
C THR A 44 23.29 -2.16 -20.41
N LYS A 45 22.05 -2.62 -20.58
CA LYS A 45 21.18 -2.28 -21.73
C LYS A 45 20.71 -0.82 -21.72
N LYS A 46 21.32 0.06 -20.92
CA LYS A 46 21.02 1.49 -20.81
C LYS A 46 19.56 1.78 -20.43
N TYR A 47 18.90 0.87 -19.72
CA TYR A 47 17.59 1.14 -19.13
C TYR A 47 17.61 2.30 -18.12
N TYR A 48 18.80 2.78 -17.72
CA TYR A 48 18.91 4.01 -16.95
C TYR A 48 18.34 5.24 -17.68
N LYS A 49 18.32 5.27 -19.03
CA LYS A 49 17.60 6.34 -19.77
C LYS A 49 16.10 6.25 -19.58
N ILE A 50 15.58 5.02 -19.39
CA ILE A 50 14.19 4.78 -19.02
C ILE A 50 13.97 5.14 -17.55
N LEU A 51 15.00 5.06 -16.69
CA LEU A 51 14.94 5.48 -15.28
C LEU A 51 14.54 6.94 -15.10
N LEU A 52 15.00 7.83 -15.99
CA LEU A 52 14.66 9.26 -15.96
C LEU A 52 13.20 9.54 -16.34
N THR A 53 12.51 8.55 -16.93
CA THR A 53 11.10 8.64 -17.33
C THR A 53 10.17 7.75 -16.50
N MET A 54 10.73 6.87 -15.66
CA MET A 54 9.95 5.99 -14.78
C MET A 54 9.46 6.74 -13.55
N GLU A 55 8.30 6.30 -13.05
CA GLU A 55 7.82 6.76 -11.75
C GLU A 55 8.84 6.43 -10.66
N THR A 56 9.12 7.38 -9.78
CA THR A 56 10.05 7.26 -8.63
C THR A 56 9.81 5.99 -7.82
N ILE A 57 8.53 5.58 -7.70
CA ILE A 57 8.15 4.39 -6.95
C ILE A 57 8.79 3.11 -7.51
N LEU A 58 8.97 2.98 -8.82
CA LEU A 58 9.63 1.80 -9.43
C LEU A 58 11.12 1.77 -9.11
N VAL A 59 11.77 2.92 -9.10
CA VAL A 59 13.18 3.06 -8.70
C VAL A 59 13.34 2.61 -7.24
N CYS A 60 12.46 3.08 -6.37
CA CYS A 60 12.46 2.73 -4.95
C CYS A 60 12.21 1.23 -4.73
N LYS A 61 11.22 0.65 -5.39
CA LYS A 61 10.94 -0.80 -5.32
C LYS A 61 12.14 -1.62 -5.77
N ARG A 62 12.74 -1.29 -6.92
CA ARG A 62 13.92 -1.99 -7.42
C ARG A 62 15.08 -1.89 -6.44
N PHE A 63 15.37 -0.71 -5.91
CA PHE A 63 16.40 -0.50 -4.90
C PHE A 63 16.18 -1.41 -3.68
N ILE A 64 14.97 -1.44 -3.12
CA ILE A 64 14.61 -2.27 -1.98
C ILE A 64 14.76 -3.75 -2.33
N ASN A 65 14.24 -4.19 -3.49
CA ASN A 65 14.28 -5.58 -3.91
C ASN A 65 15.71 -6.09 -4.14
N ILE A 66 16.62 -5.26 -4.65
CA ILE A 66 18.04 -5.61 -4.75
C ILE A 66 18.64 -5.84 -3.36
N ILE A 67 18.37 -4.95 -2.41
CA ILE A 67 18.93 -5.06 -1.05
C ILE A 67 18.34 -6.25 -0.29
N TYR A 68 17.02 -6.46 -0.32
CA TYR A 68 16.36 -7.54 0.40
C TYR A 68 16.71 -8.95 -0.13
N ASN A 69 17.17 -9.00 -1.37
CA ASN A 69 17.58 -10.26 -1.98
C ASN A 69 19.11 -10.34 -2.19
N TYR A 70 19.89 -9.44 -1.60
CA TYR A 70 21.35 -9.38 -1.76
C TYR A 70 22.02 -10.71 -1.41
N ASP A 71 21.62 -11.33 -0.32
CA ASP A 71 22.11 -12.62 0.14
C ASP A 71 21.90 -13.75 -0.89
N PHE A 72 20.79 -13.71 -1.61
CA PHE A 72 20.47 -14.73 -2.59
C PHE A 72 21.44 -14.75 -3.80
N PHE A 73 21.77 -13.59 -4.36
CA PHE A 73 22.52 -13.55 -5.63
C PHE A 73 23.95 -12.98 -5.51
N ALA A 74 24.30 -12.36 -4.36
CA ALA A 74 25.57 -11.67 -4.21
C ALA A 74 26.55 -12.37 -3.25
N LEU A 75 26.10 -13.15 -2.26
CA LEU A 75 27.01 -13.79 -1.30
C LEU A 75 28.06 -14.70 -1.96
N THR A 76 27.69 -15.44 -2.97
CA THR A 76 28.57 -16.36 -3.72
C THR A 76 29.17 -15.74 -4.98
N ALA A 77 28.93 -14.45 -5.21
CA ALA A 77 29.46 -13.74 -6.37
C ALA A 77 30.98 -13.48 -6.23
N SER A 78 31.67 -13.34 -7.37
CA SER A 78 33.07 -12.91 -7.39
C SER A 78 33.19 -11.48 -6.83
N GLU A 79 34.37 -11.10 -6.35
CA GLU A 79 34.59 -9.73 -5.84
C GLU A 79 34.30 -8.67 -6.92
N SER A 80 34.70 -8.92 -8.17
CA SER A 80 34.36 -8.02 -9.29
C SER A 80 32.84 -7.87 -9.51
N ASP A 81 32.06 -8.94 -9.32
CA ASP A 81 30.60 -8.88 -9.43
C ASP A 81 29.99 -8.16 -8.23
N LYS A 82 30.52 -8.39 -7.02
CA LYS A 82 30.10 -7.65 -5.81
C LYS A 82 30.31 -6.16 -5.96
N GLU A 83 31.47 -5.73 -6.46
CA GLU A 83 31.76 -4.32 -6.74
C GLU A 83 30.73 -3.70 -7.73
N LYS A 84 30.39 -4.44 -8.81
CA LYS A 84 29.34 -4.01 -9.75
C LYS A 84 27.99 -3.87 -9.08
N ILE A 85 27.61 -4.85 -8.24
CA ILE A 85 26.33 -4.83 -7.51
C ILE A 85 26.31 -3.64 -6.55
N HIS A 86 27.39 -3.40 -5.78
CA HIS A 86 27.46 -2.26 -4.87
C HIS A 86 27.37 -0.93 -5.60
N ARG A 87 27.97 -0.80 -6.78
CA ARG A 87 27.82 0.38 -7.64
C ARG A 87 26.38 0.58 -8.07
N ILE A 88 25.71 -0.49 -8.51
CA ILE A 88 24.28 -0.43 -8.89
C ILE A 88 23.43 0.04 -7.71
N ILE A 89 23.64 -0.49 -6.50
CA ILE A 89 22.91 -0.09 -5.29
C ILE A 89 23.17 1.39 -4.98
N LEU A 90 24.42 1.85 -5.04
CA LEU A 90 24.77 3.24 -4.77
C LEU A 90 24.12 4.21 -5.77
N GLU A 91 24.15 3.90 -7.06
CA GLU A 91 23.55 4.72 -8.10
C GLU A 91 22.02 4.81 -7.94
N HIS A 92 21.36 3.69 -7.57
CA HIS A 92 19.93 3.71 -7.24
C HIS A 92 19.63 4.59 -6.03
N PHE A 93 20.45 4.51 -4.96
CA PHE A 93 20.26 5.36 -3.79
C PHE A 93 20.43 6.85 -4.10
N ILE A 94 21.45 7.20 -4.90
CA ILE A 94 21.66 8.58 -5.35
C ILE A 94 20.41 9.08 -6.10
N LEU A 95 19.88 8.27 -7.01
CA LEU A 95 18.70 8.62 -7.78
C LEU A 95 17.45 8.76 -6.88
N VAL A 96 17.21 7.80 -5.97
CA VAL A 96 16.10 7.86 -4.99
C VAL A 96 16.16 9.16 -4.18
N ASN A 97 17.34 9.49 -3.65
CA ASN A 97 17.54 10.70 -2.85
C ASN A 97 17.33 11.97 -3.67
N PHE A 98 17.78 12.00 -4.92
CA PHE A 98 17.58 13.13 -5.83
C PHE A 98 16.09 13.31 -6.16
N GLU A 99 15.41 12.26 -6.57
CA GLU A 99 14.00 12.28 -6.94
C GLU A 99 13.10 12.76 -5.79
N ILE A 100 13.31 12.19 -4.58
CA ILE A 100 12.50 12.55 -3.42
C ILE A 100 12.75 13.99 -2.97
N LYS A 101 13.99 14.49 -3.02
CA LYS A 101 14.32 15.88 -2.68
C LYS A 101 13.63 16.89 -3.59
N ASN A 102 13.39 16.53 -4.85
CA ASN A 102 12.76 17.41 -5.84
C ASN A 102 11.22 17.28 -5.86
N LYS A 103 10.65 16.36 -5.09
CA LYS A 103 9.19 16.20 -4.95
C LYS A 103 8.60 17.22 -3.98
N LYS A 104 7.37 17.62 -4.27
CA LYS A 104 6.53 18.25 -3.25
C LYS A 104 6.25 17.24 -2.16
N TYR A 105 6.24 17.70 -0.93
CA TYR A 105 5.98 16.84 0.23
C TYR A 105 4.67 16.03 0.08
N SER A 106 3.60 16.66 -0.45
CA SER A 106 2.31 16.01 -0.69
C SER A 106 2.36 14.81 -1.63
N ASP A 107 3.39 14.70 -2.44
CA ASP A 107 3.52 13.70 -3.50
C ASP A 107 4.45 12.54 -3.10
N ILE A 108 5.04 12.62 -1.89
CA ILE A 108 5.92 11.57 -1.34
C ILE A 108 5.06 10.43 -0.82
N ARG A 109 5.38 9.20 -1.24
CA ARG A 109 4.71 7.96 -0.81
C ARG A 109 5.50 7.27 0.30
N ILE A 110 4.82 6.41 1.07
CA ILE A 110 5.46 5.67 2.17
C ILE A 110 6.59 4.74 1.68
N GLU A 111 6.42 4.11 0.52
CA GLU A 111 7.44 3.24 -0.08
C GLU A 111 8.70 4.03 -0.48
N GLU A 112 8.54 5.28 -0.89
CA GLU A 112 9.65 6.17 -1.24
C GLU A 112 10.45 6.56 0.02
N LEU A 113 9.75 6.89 1.10
CA LEU A 113 10.40 7.15 2.40
C LEU A 113 11.10 5.90 2.94
N LYS A 114 10.50 4.71 2.79
CA LYS A 114 11.13 3.44 3.16
C LYS A 114 12.47 3.26 2.43
N ALA A 115 12.50 3.47 1.11
CA ALA A 115 13.72 3.39 0.32
C ALA A 115 14.78 4.41 0.76
N LEU A 116 14.35 5.65 1.03
CA LEU A 116 15.22 6.73 1.47
C LEU A 116 15.83 6.44 2.86
N ILE A 117 15.02 5.96 3.82
CA ILE A 117 15.47 5.58 5.16
C ILE A 117 16.47 4.42 5.07
N LEU A 118 16.12 3.35 4.34
CA LEU A 118 16.97 2.18 4.14
C LEU A 118 18.34 2.57 3.56
N GLY A 119 18.36 3.32 2.47
CA GLY A 119 19.60 3.76 1.85
C GLY A 119 20.41 4.71 2.73
N SER A 120 19.75 5.61 3.47
CA SER A 120 20.45 6.50 4.40
C SER A 120 21.12 5.73 5.54
N LEU A 121 20.49 4.69 6.06
CA LEU A 121 21.07 3.83 7.11
C LEU A 121 22.22 2.97 6.58
N ILE A 122 22.10 2.36 5.40
CA ILE A 122 23.17 1.58 4.77
C ILE A 122 24.43 2.44 4.57
N TYR A 123 24.26 3.69 4.12
CA TYR A 123 25.36 4.61 3.85
C TYR A 123 25.67 5.53 5.05
N GLN A 124 25.23 5.17 6.25
CA GLN A 124 25.51 5.84 7.53
C GLN A 124 25.24 7.36 7.51
N LYS A 125 24.21 7.77 6.77
CA LYS A 125 23.76 9.17 6.72
C LYS A 125 22.82 9.49 7.88
N ASN A 126 22.77 10.77 8.26
CA ASN A 126 21.78 11.24 9.22
C ASN A 126 20.35 11.04 8.66
N ILE A 127 19.47 10.43 9.45
CA ILE A 127 18.08 10.13 9.09
C ILE A 127 17.06 11.07 9.75
N GLU A 128 17.44 12.04 10.52
CA GLU A 128 16.53 12.92 11.27
C GLU A 128 15.52 13.60 10.34
N ASN A 129 16.00 14.13 9.22
CA ASN A 129 15.12 14.74 8.22
C ASN A 129 14.15 13.72 7.59
N ASN A 130 14.59 12.48 7.39
CA ASN A 130 13.75 11.41 6.86
C ASN A 130 12.68 10.99 7.89
N LEU A 131 13.02 10.96 9.17
CA LEU A 131 12.08 10.71 10.27
C LEU A 131 11.08 11.85 10.44
N TYR A 132 11.52 13.10 10.28
CA TYR A 132 10.61 14.25 10.25
C TYR A 132 9.61 14.14 9.09
N LEU A 133 10.06 13.78 7.89
CA LEU A 133 9.18 13.55 6.75
C LEU A 133 8.20 12.39 7.01
N LEU A 134 8.67 11.32 7.66
CA LEU A 134 7.81 10.20 8.05
C LEU A 134 6.71 10.65 9.02
N THR A 135 7.07 11.35 10.10
CA THR A 135 6.09 11.88 11.08
C THR A 135 5.04 12.75 10.40
N LYS A 136 5.46 13.61 9.50
CA LYS A 136 4.57 14.46 8.73
C LYS A 136 3.66 13.66 7.79
N LEU A 137 4.18 12.59 7.16
CA LEU A 137 3.37 11.67 6.35
C LEU A 137 2.32 10.96 7.20
N LEU A 138 2.69 10.46 8.38
CA LEU A 138 1.78 9.79 9.31
C LEU A 138 0.61 10.71 9.68
N THR A 139 0.87 11.95 10.07
CA THR A 139 -0.18 12.92 10.42
C THR A 139 -1.09 13.30 9.25
N THR A 140 -0.59 13.26 8.02
CA THR A 140 -1.38 13.58 6.83
C THR A 140 -2.19 12.40 6.30
N GLN A 141 -1.68 11.18 6.43
CA GLN A 141 -2.28 9.97 5.84
C GLN A 141 -3.16 9.18 6.83
N ILE A 142 -2.92 9.32 8.13
CA ILE A 142 -3.66 8.61 9.16
C ILE A 142 -4.55 9.62 9.89
N ASP A 143 -5.79 9.23 10.19
CA ASP A 143 -6.68 10.03 11.00
C ASP A 143 -6.47 9.76 12.51
N ARG A 144 -7.16 10.56 13.36
CA ARG A 144 -7.07 10.44 14.83
C ARG A 144 -7.52 9.07 15.39
N ASN A 145 -8.26 8.30 14.61
CA ASN A 145 -8.78 7.00 15.00
C ASN A 145 -7.86 5.85 14.57
N GLY A 146 -6.83 6.12 13.74
CA GLY A 146 -5.91 5.14 13.18
C GLY A 146 -6.32 4.61 11.80
N PHE A 147 -7.34 5.18 11.16
CA PHE A 147 -7.65 4.86 9.78
C PHE A 147 -6.66 5.52 8.82
N HIS A 148 -6.21 4.79 7.83
CA HIS A 148 -5.69 5.43 6.63
C HIS A 148 -6.82 6.23 5.97
N LYS A 149 -6.58 7.49 5.66
CA LYS A 149 -7.61 8.43 5.17
C LYS A 149 -8.23 8.08 3.81
N SER A 150 -7.77 7.03 3.16
CA SER A 150 -8.49 6.43 2.02
C SER A 150 -9.73 5.66 2.43
N TYR A 151 -9.83 5.29 3.71
CA TYR A 151 -10.88 4.40 4.24
C TYR A 151 -11.06 3.10 3.43
N ASN A 152 -9.94 2.62 2.88
CA ASN A 152 -9.83 1.37 2.13
C ASN A 152 -9.05 0.37 2.99
N SER A 153 -9.65 -0.77 3.30
CA SER A 153 -9.05 -1.77 4.19
C SER A 153 -7.78 -2.41 3.62
N LEU A 154 -7.67 -2.55 2.30
CA LEU A 154 -6.44 -3.03 1.65
C LEU A 154 -5.32 -1.98 1.76
N GLN A 155 -5.61 -0.70 1.49
CA GLN A 155 -4.62 0.37 1.67
C GLN A 155 -4.21 0.54 3.13
N GLN A 156 -5.13 0.31 4.08
CA GLN A 156 -4.81 0.22 5.51
C GLN A 156 -3.72 -0.83 5.76
N ALA A 157 -3.91 -2.04 5.21
CA ALA A 157 -2.95 -3.14 5.37
C ALA A 157 -1.62 -2.86 4.67
N GLU A 158 -1.64 -2.36 3.44
CA GLU A 158 -0.43 -2.04 2.67
C GLU A 158 0.40 -0.93 3.35
N PHE A 159 -0.26 0.12 3.83
CA PHE A 159 0.41 1.19 4.55
C PHE A 159 1.01 0.69 5.87
N LEU A 160 0.24 -0.08 6.65
CA LEU A 160 0.70 -0.69 7.89
C LEU A 160 1.90 -1.61 7.66
N ASN A 161 1.89 -2.44 6.61
CA ASN A 161 3.04 -3.29 6.27
C ASN A 161 4.30 -2.45 6.00
N ASN A 162 4.18 -1.34 5.28
CA ASN A 162 5.30 -0.44 5.06
C ASN A 162 5.82 0.17 6.37
N LEU A 163 4.94 0.50 7.32
CA LEU A 163 5.37 0.99 8.65
C LEU A 163 6.12 -0.09 9.44
N HIS A 164 5.66 -1.35 9.41
CA HIS A 164 6.38 -2.46 10.02
C HIS A 164 7.76 -2.66 9.40
N GLU A 165 7.85 -2.62 8.08
CA GLU A 165 9.14 -2.73 7.40
C GLU A 165 10.08 -1.56 7.77
N ILE A 166 9.58 -0.32 7.82
CA ILE A 166 10.36 0.84 8.26
C ILE A 166 10.83 0.66 9.72
N LYS A 167 9.93 0.21 10.62
CA LYS A 167 10.29 -0.11 12.01
C LYS A 167 11.43 -1.13 12.06
N ASN A 168 11.30 -2.23 11.32
CA ASN A 168 12.29 -3.30 11.30
C ASN A 168 13.62 -2.85 10.70
N ILE A 169 13.62 -2.04 9.64
CA ILE A 169 14.81 -1.42 9.06
C ILE A 169 15.51 -0.55 10.11
N ILE A 170 14.76 0.32 10.80
CA ILE A 170 15.34 1.19 11.83
C ILE A 170 15.94 0.35 12.96
N LEU A 171 15.23 -0.65 13.48
CA LEU A 171 15.70 -1.52 14.57
C LEU A 171 16.90 -2.38 14.17
N PHE A 172 17.08 -2.72 12.90
CA PHE A 172 18.26 -3.43 12.41
C PHE A 172 19.55 -2.60 12.51
N PHE A 173 19.45 -1.28 12.32
CA PHE A 173 20.59 -0.37 12.33
C PHE A 173 20.71 0.48 13.61
N LYS A 174 19.65 0.56 14.41
CA LYS A 174 19.52 1.41 15.60
C LYS A 174 18.91 0.60 16.74
N GLU A 175 19.16 1.02 17.97
CA GLU A 175 18.62 0.35 19.16
C GLU A 175 17.12 0.58 19.38
N SER A 176 16.55 1.65 18.83
CA SER A 176 15.16 2.01 19.03
C SER A 176 14.52 2.63 17.80
N ALA A 177 13.22 2.42 17.65
CA ALA A 177 12.38 3.09 16.65
C ALA A 177 11.66 4.30 17.28
N PRO A 178 11.27 5.32 16.47
CA PRO A 178 10.53 6.47 16.96
C PRO A 178 9.21 6.05 17.65
N LYS A 179 8.90 6.65 18.79
CA LYS A 179 7.67 6.37 19.56
C LYS A 179 6.41 6.60 18.75
N GLU A 180 6.38 7.66 17.95
CA GLU A 180 5.26 7.98 17.07
C GLU A 180 5.01 6.88 16.02
N LEU A 181 6.07 6.32 15.44
CA LEU A 181 5.93 5.20 14.50
C LEU A 181 5.30 3.97 15.17
N ILE A 182 5.75 3.63 16.39
CA ILE A 182 5.22 2.50 17.16
C ILE A 182 3.74 2.76 17.50
N PHE A 183 3.42 3.96 17.96
CA PHE A 183 2.05 4.36 18.29
C PHE A 183 1.11 4.23 17.09
N GLN A 184 1.53 4.71 15.93
CA GLN A 184 0.71 4.62 14.71
C GLN A 184 0.55 3.18 14.20
N ILE A 185 1.59 2.36 14.30
CA ILE A 185 1.49 0.91 13.99
C ILE A 185 0.43 0.27 14.87
N THR A 186 0.45 0.49 16.19
CA THR A 186 -0.53 -0.07 17.13
C THR A 186 -1.96 0.38 16.79
N ASN A 187 -2.17 1.67 16.53
CA ASN A 187 -3.49 2.18 16.17
C ASN A 187 -4.00 1.60 14.86
N MET A 188 -3.17 1.58 13.82
CA MET A 188 -3.54 1.06 12.51
C MET A 188 -3.81 -0.45 12.53
N SER A 189 -3.05 -1.21 13.32
CA SER A 189 -3.25 -2.65 13.51
C SER A 189 -4.61 -2.93 14.15
N SER A 190 -4.97 -2.16 15.18
CA SER A 190 -6.25 -2.26 15.85
C SER A 190 -7.44 -1.98 14.90
N VAL A 191 -7.28 -0.99 14.02
CA VAL A 191 -8.26 -0.67 12.96
C VAL A 191 -8.33 -1.81 11.93
N LEU A 192 -7.17 -2.32 11.48
CA LEU A 192 -7.13 -3.39 10.48
C LEU A 192 -7.81 -4.66 10.99
N MET A 193 -7.57 -5.03 12.25
CA MET A 193 -8.25 -6.16 12.89
C MET A 193 -9.77 -5.99 12.88
N ASN A 194 -10.24 -4.76 13.08
CA ASN A 194 -11.67 -4.49 13.03
C ASN A 194 -12.25 -4.55 11.62
N PHE A 195 -11.46 -4.30 10.57
CA PHE A 195 -11.92 -4.44 9.18
C PHE A 195 -12.17 -5.87 8.74
N LEU A 196 -11.82 -6.87 9.54
CA LEU A 196 -12.10 -8.26 9.21
C LEU A 196 -13.52 -8.66 9.56
N HIS A 197 -14.20 -9.32 8.63
CA HIS A 197 -15.37 -10.11 8.90
C HIS A 197 -15.03 -11.34 9.75
N LYS A 198 -16.02 -12.04 10.26
CA LYS A 198 -15.82 -13.26 11.09
C LYS A 198 -15.21 -14.43 10.32
N ASP A 199 -15.34 -14.45 8.99
CA ASP A 199 -14.68 -15.41 8.10
C ASP A 199 -13.20 -15.07 7.83
N GLY A 200 -12.69 -13.98 8.41
CA GLY A 200 -11.33 -13.49 8.24
C GLY A 200 -11.09 -12.68 6.94
N SER A 201 -12.12 -12.43 6.16
CA SER A 201 -12.03 -11.59 4.96
C SER A 201 -12.16 -10.09 5.29
N LEU A 202 -11.61 -9.23 4.44
CA LEU A 202 -11.74 -7.78 4.59
C LEU A 202 -13.13 -7.27 4.20
N ALA A 203 -13.57 -6.22 4.87
CA ALA A 203 -14.67 -5.39 4.41
C ALA A 203 -14.27 -4.61 3.14
N LEU A 204 -15.13 -4.61 2.11
CA LEU A 204 -14.80 -4.20 0.74
C LEU A 204 -15.26 -2.77 0.44
N PHE A 205 -14.73 -1.79 1.20
CA PHE A 205 -15.02 -0.37 0.98
C PHE A 205 -13.95 0.31 0.12
N ASN A 206 -14.36 1.30 -0.65
CA ASN A 206 -13.50 2.25 -1.34
C ASN A 206 -12.42 1.59 -2.22
N GLY A 207 -12.77 0.50 -2.92
CA GLY A 207 -11.87 -0.20 -3.82
C GLY A 207 -10.97 -1.26 -3.17
N SER A 208 -11.31 -1.70 -1.97
CA SER A 208 -10.66 -2.84 -1.32
C SER A 208 -10.94 -4.16 -2.04
N ASN A 209 -10.13 -5.17 -1.78
CA ASN A 209 -10.31 -6.55 -2.25
C ASN A 209 -9.65 -7.54 -1.28
N ASN A 210 -9.85 -8.85 -1.54
CA ASN A 210 -9.31 -9.93 -0.72
C ASN A 210 -8.17 -10.73 -1.40
N PHE A 211 -7.52 -10.19 -2.44
CA PHE A 211 -6.48 -10.93 -3.18
C PHE A 211 -5.28 -11.31 -2.31
N TYR A 212 -4.94 -10.48 -1.31
CA TYR A 212 -3.79 -10.66 -0.41
C TYR A 212 -4.21 -10.98 1.03
N ILE A 213 -5.35 -11.64 1.21
CA ILE A 213 -5.91 -11.87 2.54
C ILE A 213 -5.01 -12.76 3.43
N LYS A 214 -4.25 -13.68 2.84
CA LYS A 214 -3.32 -14.53 3.58
C LYS A 214 -2.17 -13.71 4.17
N GLU A 215 -1.59 -12.83 3.39
CA GLU A 215 -0.51 -11.92 3.79
C GLU A 215 -1.01 -10.93 4.86
N ILE A 216 -2.21 -10.41 4.69
CA ILE A 216 -2.86 -9.51 5.67
C ILE A 216 -3.10 -10.22 7.00
N ASN A 217 -3.57 -11.46 6.98
CA ASN A 217 -3.76 -12.25 8.19
C ASN A 217 -2.42 -12.58 8.88
N GLN A 218 -1.34 -12.77 8.12
CA GLN A 218 0.01 -12.91 8.68
C GLN A 218 0.49 -11.61 9.35
N LEU A 219 0.26 -10.47 8.72
CA LEU A 219 0.58 -9.16 9.28
C LEU A 219 -0.13 -8.92 10.61
N ILE A 220 -1.42 -9.23 10.69
CA ILE A 220 -2.22 -9.10 11.92
C ILE A 220 -1.71 -10.02 13.04
N ARG A 221 -1.30 -11.24 12.71
CA ARG A 221 -0.77 -12.20 13.70
C ARG A 221 0.56 -11.80 14.33
N GLN A 222 1.29 -10.86 13.74
CA GLN A 222 2.52 -10.33 14.33
C GLN A 222 2.25 -9.43 15.54
N GLU A 223 1.01 -8.97 15.70
CA GLU A 223 0.59 -8.05 16.75
C GLU A 223 -0.30 -8.76 17.79
N THR A 224 0.32 -9.63 18.61
CA THR A 224 -0.40 -10.54 19.54
C THR A 224 -1.15 -9.83 20.66
N ASP A 225 -0.71 -8.62 21.05
CA ASP A 225 -1.24 -7.90 22.22
C ASP A 225 -2.25 -6.82 21.86
N ILE A 226 -2.54 -6.64 20.55
CA ILE A 226 -3.44 -5.60 20.08
C ILE A 226 -4.86 -6.15 19.97
N LYS A 227 -5.82 -5.40 20.52
CA LYS A 227 -7.25 -5.70 20.41
C LYS A 227 -7.90 -4.92 19.26
N PRO A 228 -8.91 -5.49 18.58
CA PRO A 228 -9.70 -4.75 17.60
C PRO A 228 -10.35 -3.53 18.25
N LYS A 229 -10.31 -2.41 17.58
CA LYS A 229 -10.98 -1.19 18.02
C LYS A 229 -12.38 -1.14 17.42
N GLU A 230 -13.40 -1.01 18.27
CA GLU A 230 -14.77 -0.86 17.81
C GLU A 230 -15.09 0.61 17.49
N PHE A 231 -15.92 0.84 16.49
CA PHE A 231 -16.21 2.16 15.95
C PHE A 231 -17.72 2.41 15.88
N TYR A 232 -18.34 2.66 17.03
CA TYR A 232 -19.78 2.88 17.11
C TYR A 232 -20.21 4.32 16.73
N GLU A 233 -19.38 5.29 17.08
CA GLU A 233 -19.71 6.72 16.94
C GLU A 233 -18.68 7.43 16.04
N ILE A 234 -18.62 7.06 14.77
CA ILE A 234 -17.73 7.76 13.85
C ILE A 234 -18.53 8.74 13.01
N ASN A 235 -18.21 10.03 13.16
CA ASN A 235 -18.79 11.09 12.33
C ASN A 235 -18.25 11.10 10.90
N ASN A 236 -17.13 10.44 10.65
CA ASN A 236 -16.48 10.33 9.34
C ASN A 236 -15.54 9.12 9.31
N GLY A 237 -15.77 8.20 8.42
CA GLY A 237 -14.96 6.98 8.29
C GLY A 237 -15.81 5.73 8.04
N ILE A 238 -15.33 4.59 8.52
CA ILE A 238 -16.08 3.33 8.49
C ILE A 238 -16.58 3.03 9.91
N SER A 239 -17.88 3.12 10.11
CA SER A 239 -18.50 2.68 11.35
C SER A 239 -18.62 1.18 11.39
N SER A 240 -18.51 0.58 12.58
CA SER A 240 -18.68 -0.86 12.75
C SER A 240 -19.39 -1.19 14.05
N TYR A 241 -20.16 -2.26 14.04
CA TYR A 241 -20.76 -2.88 15.21
C TYR A 241 -20.50 -4.38 15.19
N THR A 242 -20.11 -4.93 16.31
CA THR A 242 -19.84 -6.36 16.47
C THR A 242 -20.55 -6.88 17.69
N ASP A 243 -21.30 -7.96 17.50
CA ASP A 243 -21.81 -8.79 18.62
C ASP A 243 -21.30 -10.24 18.51
N LYS A 244 -21.85 -11.13 19.33
CA LYS A 244 -21.46 -12.53 19.33
C LYS A 244 -21.59 -13.20 17.96
N ASN A 245 -22.63 -12.90 17.21
CA ASN A 245 -22.97 -13.59 15.96
C ASN A 245 -22.87 -12.70 14.70
N LYS A 246 -22.97 -11.38 14.85
CA LYS A 246 -23.08 -10.45 13.73
C LYS A 246 -21.94 -9.46 13.73
N LYS A 247 -21.57 -9.03 12.53
CA LYS A 247 -20.69 -7.89 12.33
C LYS A 247 -21.22 -7.05 11.18
N ILE A 248 -21.38 -5.75 11.44
CA ILE A 248 -21.88 -4.78 10.47
C ILE A 248 -20.81 -3.73 10.30
N PHE A 249 -20.61 -3.30 9.08
CA PHE A 249 -19.83 -2.11 8.70
C PHE A 249 -20.71 -1.16 7.90
N MET A 250 -20.48 0.15 8.04
CA MET A 250 -21.14 1.18 7.25
C MET A 250 -20.15 2.27 6.83
N ASP A 251 -20.17 2.61 5.56
CA ASP A 251 -19.38 3.74 5.01
C ASP A 251 -20.08 5.06 5.35
N VAL A 252 -19.56 5.79 6.34
CA VAL A 252 -20.00 7.13 6.72
C VAL A 252 -18.94 8.19 6.36
N VAL A 253 -18.13 7.90 5.34
CA VAL A 253 -17.07 8.81 4.88
C VAL A 253 -17.66 10.02 4.20
N LEU A 254 -17.31 11.20 4.72
CA LEU A 254 -17.59 12.48 4.07
C LEU A 254 -16.59 12.70 2.93
N PRO A 255 -17.03 12.97 1.71
CA PRO A 255 -16.16 13.14 0.55
C PRO A 255 -15.45 14.52 0.56
N THR A 256 -14.59 14.79 1.57
CA THR A 256 -14.06 16.12 1.84
C THR A 256 -12.65 16.40 1.31
N ASN A 257 -11.86 15.40 0.92
CA ASN A 257 -10.47 15.62 0.51
C ASN A 257 -10.07 14.81 -0.73
N TYR A 258 -9.93 15.50 -1.86
CA TYR A 258 -9.60 14.90 -3.16
C TYR A 258 -8.17 14.33 -3.25
N LEU A 259 -7.21 14.89 -2.52
CA LEU A 259 -5.79 14.56 -2.69
C LEU A 259 -5.45 13.18 -2.15
N ILE A 260 -6.11 12.78 -1.07
CA ILE A 260 -5.89 11.49 -0.42
C ILE A 260 -6.88 10.43 -0.91
N ASN A 261 -8.08 10.87 -1.32
CA ASN A 261 -9.23 10.00 -1.61
C ASN A 261 -9.49 9.80 -3.11
N ASN A 262 -8.43 9.67 -3.91
CA ASN A 262 -8.55 9.51 -5.38
C ASN A 262 -9.34 8.26 -5.81
N ASN A 263 -9.42 7.25 -4.94
CA ASN A 263 -10.04 5.96 -5.23
C ASN A 263 -11.39 5.75 -4.54
N LEU A 264 -11.96 6.78 -3.90
CA LEU A 264 -13.27 6.65 -3.27
C LEU A 264 -14.32 6.25 -4.31
N HIS A 265 -15.23 5.38 -3.87
CA HIS A 265 -16.39 4.94 -4.64
C HIS A 265 -17.62 5.80 -4.30
N ALA A 266 -18.62 5.79 -5.14
CA ALA A 266 -19.92 6.37 -4.84
C ALA A 266 -20.72 5.43 -3.91
N SER A 267 -20.14 5.14 -2.73
CA SER A 267 -20.54 4.10 -1.78
C SER A 267 -21.00 4.63 -0.44
N THR A 268 -21.15 5.94 -0.30
CA THR A 268 -21.59 6.54 0.99
C THR A 268 -22.88 5.85 1.47
N LEU A 269 -22.96 5.53 2.76
CA LEU A 269 -24.02 4.75 3.41
C LEU A 269 -24.10 3.28 2.95
N SER A 270 -23.17 2.80 2.13
CA SER A 270 -23.12 1.36 1.89
C SER A 270 -22.74 0.61 3.15
N PHE A 271 -23.26 -0.59 3.30
CA PHE A 271 -22.96 -1.42 4.45
C PHE A 271 -22.56 -2.84 4.04
N GLU A 272 -21.87 -3.52 4.94
CA GLU A 272 -21.62 -4.96 4.85
C GLU A 272 -22.11 -5.62 6.13
N LEU A 273 -22.65 -6.82 6.00
CA LEU A 273 -23.16 -7.63 7.10
C LEU A 273 -22.62 -9.05 7.00
N SER A 274 -22.01 -9.53 8.07
CA SER A 274 -21.75 -10.96 8.26
C SER A 274 -22.50 -11.48 9.48
N CYS A 275 -22.94 -12.74 9.40
CA CYS A 275 -23.57 -13.47 10.48
C CYS A 275 -22.87 -14.81 10.63
N LEU A 276 -22.42 -15.13 11.83
CA LEU A 276 -21.54 -16.27 12.09
C LEU A 276 -20.28 -16.13 11.20
N ASN A 277 -19.99 -17.10 10.36
CA ASN A 277 -18.84 -17.10 9.44
C ASN A 277 -19.23 -16.82 7.99
N GLU A 278 -20.43 -16.29 7.74
CA GLU A 278 -20.93 -16.05 6.40
C GLU A 278 -21.23 -14.58 6.17
N LYS A 279 -20.90 -14.09 4.97
CA LYS A 279 -21.28 -12.75 4.52
C LYS A 279 -22.70 -12.80 3.96
N ILE A 280 -23.57 -11.97 4.53
CA ILE A 280 -24.98 -11.83 4.09
C ILE A 280 -25.13 -10.69 3.10
N VAL A 281 -24.44 -9.55 3.36
CA VAL A 281 -24.38 -8.40 2.47
C VAL A 281 -22.93 -8.00 2.30
N THR A 282 -22.52 -7.82 1.05
CA THR A 282 -21.15 -7.41 0.72
C THR A 282 -21.14 -6.44 -0.46
N ASN A 283 -20.15 -5.56 -0.49
CA ASN A 283 -19.85 -4.72 -1.66
C ASN A 283 -19.05 -5.53 -2.70
N CYS A 284 -19.04 -5.07 -3.96
CA CYS A 284 -18.30 -5.73 -5.04
C CYS A 284 -16.77 -5.58 -4.90
N GLY A 285 -16.30 -4.63 -4.09
CA GLY A 285 -14.88 -4.34 -3.92
C GLY A 285 -14.23 -3.80 -5.19
N SER A 286 -13.01 -4.24 -5.47
CA SER A 286 -12.28 -3.90 -6.69
C SER A 286 -11.74 -5.15 -7.38
N VAL A 287 -11.47 -5.04 -8.68
CA VAL A 287 -10.77 -6.08 -9.45
C VAL A 287 -9.32 -5.67 -9.66
N GLU A 288 -8.43 -6.67 -9.75
CA GLU A 288 -7.09 -6.45 -10.30
C GLU A 288 -7.21 -5.82 -11.68
N LYS A 289 -6.35 -4.83 -11.99
CA LYS A 289 -6.30 -4.23 -13.33
C LYS A 289 -5.84 -5.28 -14.34
N ARG A 290 -6.78 -6.02 -14.90
CA ARG A 290 -6.53 -6.92 -16.03
C ARG A 290 -6.76 -6.17 -17.33
N ILE A 291 -5.98 -6.52 -18.36
CA ILE A 291 -6.12 -5.94 -19.70
C ILE A 291 -7.56 -6.16 -20.18
N GLY A 292 -8.22 -5.07 -20.61
CA GLY A 292 -9.57 -5.09 -21.13
C GLY A 292 -10.73 -4.96 -20.11
N GLN A 293 -10.44 -4.96 -18.82
CA GLN A 293 -11.46 -4.68 -17.79
C GLN A 293 -11.58 -3.19 -17.51
N LYS A 294 -12.80 -2.70 -17.32
CA LYS A 294 -13.10 -1.33 -16.92
C LYS A 294 -13.48 -1.32 -15.44
N PRO A 295 -12.50 -1.21 -14.51
CA PRO A 295 -12.77 -1.23 -13.07
C PRO A 295 -13.63 -0.06 -12.59
N GLU A 296 -13.86 0.95 -13.45
CA GLU A 296 -14.68 2.11 -13.17
C GLU A 296 -16.11 1.76 -12.76
N TYR A 297 -16.69 0.71 -13.34
CA TYR A 297 -18.07 0.31 -13.03
C TYR A 297 -18.25 -0.11 -11.57
N LEU A 298 -17.21 -0.64 -10.95
CA LEU A 298 -17.23 -1.01 -9.53
C LEU A 298 -17.22 0.21 -8.60
N ARG A 299 -16.99 1.41 -9.13
CA ARG A 299 -17.05 2.66 -8.37
C ARG A 299 -18.45 3.28 -8.32
N TYR A 300 -19.38 2.80 -9.13
CA TYR A 300 -20.75 3.30 -9.16
C TYR A 300 -21.56 2.79 -7.98
N SER A 301 -22.57 3.56 -7.54
CA SER A 301 -23.45 3.17 -6.43
C SER A 301 -24.12 1.81 -6.66
N ALA A 302 -24.39 1.44 -7.91
CA ALA A 302 -24.96 0.14 -8.27
C ALA A 302 -24.08 -1.07 -7.91
N ALA A 303 -22.79 -0.86 -7.66
CA ALA A 303 -21.85 -1.91 -7.19
C ALA A 303 -21.78 -2.01 -5.67
N HIS A 304 -22.62 -1.29 -4.94
CA HIS A 304 -22.59 -1.17 -3.48
C HIS A 304 -23.97 -1.36 -2.88
N SER A 305 -24.00 -1.81 -1.64
CA SER A 305 -25.21 -1.97 -0.82
C SER A 305 -25.69 -0.62 -0.27
N THR A 306 -25.95 0.34 -1.15
CA THR A 306 -26.37 1.71 -0.78
C THR A 306 -27.65 2.10 -1.52
N VAL A 307 -28.21 3.25 -1.15
CA VAL A 307 -29.43 3.78 -1.77
C VAL A 307 -29.09 4.44 -3.11
N ILE A 308 -29.91 4.14 -4.13
CA ILE A 308 -29.87 4.79 -5.44
C ILE A 308 -31.18 5.53 -5.66
N LEU A 309 -31.09 6.83 -5.95
CA LEU A 309 -32.23 7.66 -6.28
C LEU A 309 -32.20 8.04 -7.77
N ASN A 310 -33.33 7.87 -8.47
CA ASN A 310 -33.49 8.26 -9.87
C ASN A 310 -32.33 7.75 -10.79
N ASN A 311 -31.86 6.53 -10.57
CA ASN A 311 -30.76 5.92 -11.33
C ASN A 311 -29.47 6.76 -11.33
N THR A 312 -29.24 7.59 -10.31
CA THR A 312 -28.04 8.39 -10.16
C THR A 312 -27.15 7.87 -9.05
N ASN A 313 -25.84 8.06 -9.20
CA ASN A 313 -24.90 7.76 -8.11
C ASN A 313 -25.13 8.67 -6.92
N ILE A 314 -24.96 8.13 -5.70
CA ILE A 314 -25.03 8.89 -4.45
C ILE A 314 -24.00 10.03 -4.36
N SER A 315 -22.92 9.93 -5.13
CA SER A 315 -21.93 10.97 -5.31
C SER A 315 -21.40 10.99 -6.74
N GLU A 316 -21.08 12.18 -7.25
CA GLU A 316 -20.54 12.33 -8.59
C GLU A 316 -19.10 11.80 -8.68
N LEU A 317 -18.82 10.97 -9.69
CA LEU A 317 -17.50 10.50 -10.02
C LEU A 317 -16.89 11.41 -11.07
N VAL A 318 -15.90 12.21 -10.73
CA VAL A 318 -15.22 13.08 -11.70
C VAL A 318 -14.22 12.26 -12.52
N VAL A 319 -14.50 12.16 -13.81
CA VAL A 319 -13.61 11.55 -14.81
C VAL A 319 -12.73 12.67 -15.41
N LYS A 320 -11.66 13.04 -14.73
CA LYS A 320 -10.49 13.70 -15.34
C LYS A 320 -9.37 12.70 -15.40
N LYS A 321 -8.27 12.95 -16.12
CA LYS A 321 -7.07 12.06 -16.27
C LYS A 321 -6.62 11.30 -15.01
N SER A 322 -7.21 11.56 -13.86
CA SER A 322 -7.26 10.75 -12.65
C SER A 322 -8.70 10.71 -12.16
N TYR A 323 -9.27 9.53 -12.00
CA TYR A 323 -10.61 9.31 -11.44
C TYR A 323 -10.68 9.92 -10.04
N LYS A 324 -11.43 10.99 -9.90
CA LYS A 324 -11.62 11.68 -8.61
C LYS A 324 -13.10 11.70 -8.30
N ARG A 325 -13.45 11.31 -7.08
CA ARG A 325 -14.77 11.59 -6.53
C ARG A 325 -14.85 13.10 -6.24
N ALA A 326 -15.77 13.81 -6.89
CA ALA A 326 -16.10 15.18 -6.53
C ALA A 326 -17.40 15.20 -5.74
N PRO A 327 -17.44 15.80 -4.56
CA PRO A 327 -18.70 16.10 -3.89
C PRO A 327 -19.34 17.27 -4.64
N LYS A 328 -20.56 17.10 -5.13
CA LYS A 328 -21.48 18.22 -5.37
C LYS A 328 -22.41 18.26 -4.18
N ASN A 329 -22.32 19.37 -3.40
CA ASN A 329 -23.29 19.83 -2.40
C ASN A 329 -24.03 18.73 -1.63
N ILE A 330 -23.29 17.83 -0.97
CA ILE A 330 -23.89 16.85 -0.07
C ILE A 330 -23.76 17.41 1.33
N TYR A 331 -24.87 17.93 1.86
CA TYR A 331 -25.00 18.26 3.26
C TYR A 331 -25.28 16.98 4.04
N PHE A 332 -24.31 16.57 4.87
CA PHE A 332 -24.52 15.48 5.81
C PHE A 332 -24.57 16.04 7.24
N ASN A 333 -25.67 15.76 7.91
CA ASN A 333 -25.72 15.81 9.36
C ASN A 333 -25.76 14.36 9.85
N SER A 334 -24.60 13.73 10.00
CA SER A 334 -24.50 12.34 10.47
C SER A 334 -24.40 12.34 11.98
N LYS A 335 -25.54 12.40 12.66
CA LYS A 335 -25.66 11.86 14.02
C LYS A 335 -26.23 10.45 13.87
N ILE A 336 -25.43 9.43 14.14
CA ILE A 336 -25.94 8.08 14.40
C ILE A 336 -26.54 8.17 15.81
N SER A 337 -27.85 8.26 15.91
CA SER A 337 -28.55 8.02 17.18
C SER A 337 -28.59 6.51 17.41
N GLN A 338 -28.23 6.10 18.60
CA GLN A 338 -28.41 4.74 19.12
C GLN A 338 -29.88 4.36 19.12
#